data_62e93f7605c80aee0f14e1d85e2003de
#
_entry.id   62e93f7605c80aee0f14e1d85e2003de
#
_cell.length_a   1.000
_cell.length_b   1.000
_cell.length_c   1.000
_cell.angle_alpha   90.00
_cell.angle_beta   90.00
_cell.angle_gamma   90.00
#
_symmetry.space_group_name_H-M   'P 1'
#
loop_
_entity.id
_entity.type
_entity.pdbx_description
1 polymer ?
#
loop_
_entity_poly.entity_id
_entity_poly.type
_entity_poly.pdbx_seq_one_letter_code
_entity_poly.pdbx_strand_id
1 'polypeptide(L)'
;MILPKRFVYVLRSRSRPSRYYTGLTSDVAARVAAHNAGHCTHTATGRPWETDVVIEFGDENRAAAFESYLKSGSGVAFAKRHLR
;
A
#
# COMPACT_ATOMS: atom_id res chain seq x y z
N MET A 1 20.72 10.47 4.50
CA MET A 1 19.70 11.21 3.72
C MET A 1 18.39 10.43 3.73
N ILE A 2 17.29 11.11 4.04
CA ILE A 2 15.96 10.49 4.04
C ILE A 2 15.35 10.72 2.65
N LEU A 3 15.00 9.61 1.98
CA LEU A 3 14.33 9.70 0.68
C LEU A 3 12.86 10.07 0.87
N PRO A 4 12.29 10.92 -0.01
CA PRO A 4 10.88 11.26 0.07
C PRO A 4 10.01 10.03 -0.23
N LYS A 5 8.88 9.92 0.47
CA LYS A 5 7.92 8.83 0.27
C LYS A 5 6.98 9.22 -0.87
N ARG A 6 7.27 8.72 -2.07
CA ARG A 6 6.51 9.08 -3.27
C ARG A 6 5.76 7.91 -3.89
N PHE A 7 5.87 6.72 -3.31
CA PHE A 7 5.16 5.54 -3.80
C PHE A 7 3.97 5.23 -2.92
N VAL A 8 2.79 5.18 -3.54
CA VAL A 8 1.61 4.59 -2.92
C VAL A 8 1.53 3.15 -3.42
N TYR A 9 1.48 2.20 -2.49
CA TYR A 9 1.42 0.80 -2.85
C TYR A 9 0.19 0.14 -2.23
N VAL A 10 -0.38 -0.81 -2.96
CA VAL A 10 -1.49 -1.62 -2.49
C VAL A 10 -1.03 -3.08 -2.52
N LEU A 11 -1.15 -3.74 -1.39
CA LEU A 11 -0.85 -5.16 -1.25
C LEU A 11 -2.15 -5.93 -1.18
N ARG A 12 -2.13 -7.15 -1.73
CA ARG A 12 -3.25 -8.10 -1.59
C ARG A 12 -2.76 -9.31 -0.82
N SER A 13 -3.54 -9.74 0.16
CA SER A 13 -3.23 -10.94 0.93
C SER A 13 -3.46 -12.18 0.07
N ARG A 14 -2.48 -13.08 0.04
CA ARG A 14 -2.63 -14.36 -0.66
C ARG A 14 -3.41 -15.37 0.17
N SER A 15 -3.35 -15.28 1.49
CA SER A 15 -4.09 -16.17 2.39
C SER A 15 -5.55 -15.75 2.53
N ARG A 16 -5.84 -14.45 2.36
CA ARG A 16 -7.19 -13.88 2.44
C ARG A 16 -7.40 -12.92 1.27
N PRO A 17 -7.74 -13.41 0.06
CA PRO A 17 -7.71 -12.59 -1.16
C PRO A 17 -8.62 -11.36 -1.21
N SER A 18 -9.60 -11.27 -0.29
CA SER A 18 -10.44 -10.08 -0.18
C SER A 18 -9.78 -8.97 0.66
N ARG A 19 -8.64 -9.24 1.28
CA ARG A 19 -7.97 -8.30 2.17
C ARG A 19 -6.86 -7.56 1.44
N TYR A 20 -6.90 -6.23 1.56
CA TYR A 20 -5.92 -5.33 0.93
C TYR A 20 -5.29 -4.45 1.99
N TYR A 21 -4.08 -3.98 1.71
CA TYR A 21 -3.39 -3.02 2.55
C TYR A 21 -2.82 -1.90 1.68
N THR A 22 -3.06 -0.65 2.04
CA THR A 22 -2.55 0.53 1.34
C THR A 22 -1.52 1.23 2.19
N GLY A 23 -0.39 1.58 1.61
CA GLY A 23 0.69 2.26 2.31
C GLY A 23 1.44 3.26 1.46
N LEU A 24 2.34 3.98 2.10
CA LEU A 24 3.18 5.01 1.50
C LEU A 24 4.63 4.69 1.85
N THR A 25 5.53 4.73 0.87
CA THR A 25 6.93 4.40 1.11
C THR A 25 7.86 5.07 0.11
N SER A 26 9.14 5.13 0.48
CA SER A 26 10.22 5.47 -0.45
C SER A 26 10.81 4.24 -1.14
N ASP A 27 10.50 3.02 -0.65
CA ASP A 27 11.07 1.77 -1.17
C ASP A 27 10.03 0.65 -1.04
N VAL A 28 9.35 0.35 -2.15
CA VAL A 28 8.28 -0.65 -2.17
C VAL A 28 8.81 -2.04 -1.82
N ALA A 29 9.93 -2.45 -2.42
CA ALA A 29 10.47 -3.80 -2.19
C ALA A 29 10.81 -4.02 -0.72
N ALA A 30 11.44 -3.04 -0.06
CA ALA A 30 11.79 -3.13 1.35
C ALA A 30 10.54 -3.19 2.22
N ARG A 31 9.49 -2.44 1.89
CA ARG A 31 8.24 -2.45 2.65
C ARG A 31 7.49 -3.75 2.51
N VAL A 32 7.42 -4.31 1.30
CA VAL A 32 6.78 -5.61 1.08
C VAL A 32 7.52 -6.70 1.86
N ALA A 33 8.86 -6.69 1.83
CA ALA A 33 9.66 -7.62 2.61
C ALA A 33 9.38 -7.48 4.11
N ALA A 34 9.27 -6.25 4.62
CA ALA A 34 8.97 -6.01 6.03
C ALA A 34 7.58 -6.51 6.42
N HIS A 35 6.56 -6.30 5.58
CA HIS A 35 5.22 -6.83 5.83
C HIS A 35 5.25 -8.36 5.89
N ASN A 36 5.94 -9.00 4.96
CA ASN A 36 6.02 -10.46 4.90
C ASN A 36 6.89 -11.06 6.01
N ALA A 37 7.78 -10.26 6.58
CA ALA A 37 8.56 -10.68 7.76
C ALA A 37 7.78 -10.51 9.06
N GLY A 38 6.57 -9.93 9.01
CA GLY A 38 5.73 -9.75 10.19
C GLY A 38 6.07 -8.53 11.03
N HIS A 39 6.81 -7.56 10.48
CA HIS A 39 7.22 -6.35 11.19
C HIS A 39 6.07 -5.37 11.43
N CYS A 40 4.97 -5.50 10.70
CA CYS A 40 3.80 -4.66 10.86
C CYS A 40 2.66 -5.48 11.47
N THR A 41 2.18 -5.06 12.65
CA THR A 41 1.14 -5.78 13.38
C THR A 41 -0.14 -5.92 12.57
N HIS A 42 -0.54 -4.87 11.83
CA HIS A 42 -1.79 -4.87 11.06
C HIS A 42 -1.77 -5.86 9.90
N THR A 43 -0.59 -6.19 9.37
CA THR A 43 -0.49 -7.07 8.20
C THR A 43 0.01 -8.47 8.54
N ALA A 44 0.41 -8.70 9.79
CA ALA A 44 0.99 -9.99 10.19
C ALA A 44 0.06 -11.17 9.93
N THR A 45 -1.25 -11.01 10.12
CA THR A 45 -2.24 -12.07 9.94
C THR A 45 -2.64 -12.31 8.49
N GLY A 46 -2.31 -11.39 7.59
CA GLY A 46 -2.66 -11.50 6.17
C GLY A 46 -1.54 -12.04 5.28
N ARG A 47 -0.43 -12.45 5.88
CA ARG A 47 0.73 -12.94 5.13
C ARG A 47 0.43 -14.26 4.40
N PRO A 48 1.08 -14.52 3.26
CA PRO A 48 2.00 -13.62 2.56
C PRO A 48 1.25 -12.57 1.74
N TRP A 49 1.86 -11.40 1.60
CA TRP A 49 1.33 -10.29 0.82
C TRP A 49 2.04 -10.22 -0.52
N GLU A 50 1.27 -9.90 -1.55
CA GLU A 50 1.83 -9.61 -2.88
C GLU A 50 1.54 -8.18 -3.27
N THR A 51 2.43 -7.60 -4.07
CA THR A 51 2.22 -6.25 -4.60
C THR A 51 1.15 -6.31 -5.68
N ASP A 52 0.08 -5.52 -5.49
CA ASP A 52 -1.03 -5.47 -6.45
C ASP A 52 -0.95 -4.22 -7.32
N VAL A 53 -0.75 -3.05 -6.69
CA VAL A 53 -0.66 -1.77 -7.39
C VAL A 53 0.46 -0.96 -6.79
N VAL A 54 1.23 -0.27 -7.65
CA VAL A 54 2.22 0.73 -7.22
C VAL A 54 2.02 1.97 -8.08
N ILE A 55 1.92 3.12 -7.44
CA ILE A 55 1.82 4.41 -8.13
C ILE A 55 2.93 5.30 -7.60
N GLU A 56 3.82 5.73 -8.50
CA GLU A 56 4.86 6.69 -8.16
C GLU A 56 4.37 8.10 -8.49
N PHE A 57 4.50 9.00 -7.52
CA PHE A 57 4.20 10.42 -7.72
C PHE A 57 5.49 11.21 -7.86
N GLY A 58 5.44 12.31 -8.60
CA GLY A 58 6.57 13.23 -8.70
C GLY A 58 6.79 14.08 -7.44
N ASP A 59 5.82 14.05 -6.51
CA ASP A 59 5.80 14.87 -5.31
C ASP A 59 5.26 14.08 -4.13
N GLU A 60 5.96 14.15 -2.99
CA GLU A 60 5.58 13.36 -1.81
C GLU A 60 4.27 13.84 -1.17
N ASN A 61 3.95 15.13 -1.27
CA ASN A 61 2.70 15.65 -0.72
C ASN A 61 1.48 15.09 -1.48
N ARG A 62 1.61 14.97 -2.80
CA ARG A 62 0.56 14.36 -3.62
C ARG A 62 0.43 12.87 -3.34
N ALA A 63 1.55 12.18 -3.15
CA ALA A 63 1.54 10.77 -2.80
C ALA A 63 0.83 10.55 -1.45
N ALA A 64 1.18 11.36 -0.44
CA ALA A 64 0.55 11.28 0.88
C ALA A 64 -0.95 11.57 0.82
N ALA A 65 -1.35 12.56 0.03
CA ALA A 65 -2.76 12.91 -0.14
C ALA A 65 -3.54 11.77 -0.80
N PHE A 66 -2.96 11.14 -1.82
CA PHE A 66 -3.60 10.01 -2.49
C PHE A 66 -3.69 8.78 -1.59
N GLU A 67 -2.65 8.49 -0.83
CA GLU A 67 -2.67 7.40 0.13
C GLU A 67 -3.78 7.57 1.17
N SER A 68 -3.92 8.78 1.72
CA SER A 68 -5.00 9.09 2.65
C SER A 68 -6.38 8.98 1.98
N TYR A 69 -6.49 9.43 0.74
CA TYR A 69 -7.73 9.31 -0.04
C TYR A 69 -8.14 7.84 -0.21
N LEU A 70 -7.20 6.97 -0.56
CA LEU A 70 -7.49 5.54 -0.76
C LEU A 70 -8.00 4.85 0.52
N LYS A 71 -7.70 5.41 1.68
CA LYS A 71 -8.18 4.89 2.97
C LYS A 71 -9.54 5.47 3.38
N SER A 72 -10.04 6.47 2.65
CA SER A 72 -11.37 7.04 2.88
C SER A 72 -12.44 6.19 2.20
N GLY A 73 -13.71 6.42 2.56
CA GLY A 73 -14.82 5.72 1.92
C GLY A 73 -14.87 5.93 0.41
N SER A 74 -14.65 7.17 -0.06
CA SER A 74 -14.61 7.48 -1.49
C SER A 74 -13.43 6.80 -2.17
N GLY A 75 -12.28 6.75 -1.52
CA GLY A 75 -11.10 6.10 -2.06
C GLY A 75 -11.24 4.59 -2.13
N VAL A 76 -11.90 3.97 -1.18
CA VAL A 76 -12.21 2.53 -1.24
C VAL A 76 -13.11 2.24 -2.44
N ALA A 77 -14.13 3.08 -2.67
CA ALA A 77 -15.01 2.94 -3.84
C ALA A 77 -14.22 3.12 -5.14
N PHE A 78 -13.34 4.11 -5.19
CA PHE A 78 -12.46 4.34 -6.34
C PHE A 78 -11.59 3.11 -6.60
N ALA A 79 -10.98 2.55 -5.57
CA ALA A 79 -10.11 1.38 -5.70
C ALA A 79 -10.88 0.16 -6.23
N LYS A 80 -12.09 -0.06 -5.73
CA LYS A 80 -12.93 -1.17 -6.20
C LYS A 80 -13.29 -1.02 -7.67
N ARG A 81 -13.47 0.22 -8.15
CA ARG A 81 -13.86 0.49 -9.54
C ARG A 81 -12.67 0.44 -10.49
N HIS A 82 -11.50 0.88 -10.06
CA HIS A 82 -10.37 1.14 -10.96
C HIS A 82 -9.12 0.33 -10.68
N LEU A 83 -8.93 -0.19 -9.46
CA LEU A 83 -7.69 -0.85 -9.05
C LEU A 83 -7.88 -2.32 -8.67
N ARG A 84 -9.09 -2.83 -8.69
CA ARG A 84 -9.36 -4.21 -8.28
C ARG A 84 -10.26 -4.92 -9.26
#